data_13699e4ffc7e2dea40d0f057f37fad72
#
_entry.id   13699e4ffc7e2dea40d0f057f37fad72
#
_cell.length_a   1.000
_cell.length_b   1.000
_cell.length_c   1.000
_cell.angle_alpha   90.00
_cell.angle_beta   90.00
_cell.angle_gamma   90.00
#
_symmetry.space_group_name_H-M   'P 1'
#
loop_
_entity.id
_entity.type
_entity.pdbx_description
1 polymer ?
#
loop_
_entity_poly.entity_id
_entity_poly.type
_entity_poly.pdbx_seq_one_letter_code
_entity_poly.pdbx_strand_id
1 'polypeptide(L)'
;RSRRQRQMCIRDRSFGAEYDYYERDDGYDAMVKANDFHFKKSIDLDIGLKYDALLKKEVDAILVFTTDGRISDPDIVVLQDENNYFEKYYAGTVVREETLATYPQLRSVLELLNGQITEKEMAEMNNDVETKGRNEADVARDFLVKKQLLEVTK
;
A
#
# COMPACT_ATOMS: atom_id res chain seq x y z
N ARG A 1 0.25 12.02 -24.61
CA ARG A 1 1.09 13.22 -24.33
C ARG A 1 2.56 12.81 -24.37
N SER A 2 3.43 13.63 -24.99
CA SER A 2 4.86 13.33 -25.06
C SER A 2 5.52 13.36 -23.67
N ARG A 3 6.68 12.66 -23.50
CA ARG A 3 7.48 12.66 -22.26
C ARG A 3 7.76 14.09 -21.76
N ARG A 4 8.04 15.01 -22.67
CA ARG A 4 8.30 16.43 -22.38
C ARG A 4 7.07 17.16 -21.82
N GLN A 5 5.86 16.82 -22.27
CA GLN A 5 4.61 17.41 -21.75
C GLN A 5 4.25 16.85 -20.38
N ARG A 6 4.59 15.58 -20.09
CA ARG A 6 4.42 15.00 -18.74
C ARG A 6 5.36 15.66 -17.72
N GLN A 7 6.62 15.89 -18.09
CA GLN A 7 7.60 16.58 -17.24
C GLN A 7 7.23 18.03 -16.94
N MET A 8 6.68 18.78 -17.90
CA MET A 8 6.19 20.13 -17.65
C MET A 8 5.03 20.17 -16.65
N CYS A 9 4.16 19.17 -16.66
CA CYS A 9 3.03 19.10 -15.72
C CYS A 9 3.44 18.77 -14.28
N ILE A 10 4.60 18.14 -14.06
CA ILE A 10 5.09 17.76 -12.72
C ILE A 10 5.81 18.91 -12.02
N ARG A 11 6.49 19.81 -12.77
CA ARG A 11 7.27 20.93 -12.21
C ARG A 11 6.47 21.90 -11.36
N ASP A 12 5.18 22.00 -11.59
CA ASP A 12 4.30 22.89 -10.83
C ASP A 12 3.51 22.15 -9.72
N ARG A 13 3.77 20.83 -9.55
CA ARG A 13 3.02 19.97 -8.66
C ARG A 13 3.74 19.72 -7.34
N SER A 14 2.95 19.55 -6.29
CA SER A 14 3.41 19.14 -4.98
C SER A 14 3.29 17.63 -4.81
N PHE A 15 4.27 17.04 -4.12
CA PHE A 15 4.31 15.62 -3.80
C PHE A 15 4.27 15.42 -2.28
N GLY A 16 3.47 14.47 -1.82
CA GLY A 16 3.36 14.09 -0.42
C GLY A 16 3.72 12.62 -0.19
N ALA A 17 4.50 12.37 0.83
CA ALA A 17 4.83 11.03 1.31
C ALA A 17 5.13 11.06 2.81
N GLU A 18 5.25 9.91 3.42
CA GLU A 18 5.65 9.75 4.80
C GLU A 18 7.13 10.16 5.00
N TYR A 19 7.46 10.62 6.20
CA TYR A 19 8.80 11.11 6.56
C TYR A 19 9.92 10.09 6.21
N ASP A 20 9.73 8.83 6.55
CA ASP A 20 10.71 7.77 6.30
C ASP A 20 11.02 7.57 4.80
N TYR A 21 10.07 7.85 3.91
CA TYR A 21 10.30 7.78 2.48
C TYR A 21 11.30 8.84 1.98
N TYR A 22 11.35 9.98 2.65
CA TYR A 22 12.35 11.02 2.32
C TYR A 22 13.75 10.69 2.84
N GLU A 23 13.85 9.87 3.88
CA GLU A 23 15.14 9.50 4.50
C GLU A 23 15.78 8.22 3.89
N ARG A 24 15.03 7.46 3.11
CA ARG A 24 15.50 6.19 2.54
C ARG A 24 16.39 6.42 1.32
N ASP A 25 17.44 5.60 1.18
CA ASP A 25 18.33 5.58 0.00
C ASP A 25 17.59 5.25 -1.30
N ASP A 26 16.53 4.42 -1.24
CA ASP A 26 15.63 4.05 -2.34
C ASP A 26 14.35 4.89 -2.38
N GLY A 27 14.28 5.97 -1.60
CA GLY A 27 13.11 6.79 -1.40
C GLY A 27 12.93 7.90 -2.43
N TYR A 28 12.49 9.07 -1.95
CA TYR A 28 12.10 10.20 -2.80
C TYR A 28 13.20 10.66 -3.77
N ASP A 29 14.41 10.87 -3.28
CA ASP A 29 15.51 11.41 -4.10
C ASP A 29 15.90 10.43 -5.21
N ALA A 30 15.95 9.13 -4.90
CA ALA A 30 16.23 8.11 -5.89
C ALA A 30 15.10 7.99 -6.92
N MET A 31 13.83 8.05 -6.47
CA MET A 31 12.66 8.00 -7.35
C MET A 31 12.64 9.18 -8.33
N VAL A 32 12.83 10.41 -7.86
CA VAL A 32 12.80 11.59 -8.74
C VAL A 32 13.96 11.59 -9.72
N LYS A 33 15.13 11.10 -9.30
CA LYS A 33 16.31 10.95 -10.16
C LYS A 33 16.10 9.89 -11.24
N ALA A 34 15.58 8.72 -10.87
CA ALA A 34 15.36 7.60 -11.79
C ALA A 34 14.34 7.94 -12.87
N ASN A 35 13.32 8.72 -12.52
CA ASN A 35 12.22 9.08 -13.44
C ASN A 35 12.33 10.48 -14.06
N ASP A 36 13.38 11.23 -13.72
CA ASP A 36 13.58 12.63 -14.15
C ASP A 36 12.38 13.51 -13.75
N PHE A 37 11.87 13.31 -12.54
CA PHE A 37 10.80 14.12 -11.98
C PHE A 37 11.35 15.38 -11.31
N HIS A 38 10.56 16.44 -11.34
CA HIS A 38 10.89 17.71 -10.69
C HIS A 38 9.62 18.28 -10.08
N PHE A 39 9.36 17.93 -8.82
CA PHE A 39 8.24 18.50 -8.09
C PHE A 39 8.60 19.90 -7.57
N LYS A 40 7.60 20.80 -7.54
CA LYS A 40 7.75 22.14 -6.99
C LYS A 40 7.98 22.12 -5.48
N LYS A 41 7.35 21.18 -4.79
CA LYS A 41 7.38 21.04 -3.35
C LYS A 41 7.20 19.57 -2.97
N SER A 42 7.95 19.13 -1.98
CA SER A 42 7.73 17.87 -1.27
C SER A 42 7.20 18.18 0.14
N ILE A 43 6.25 17.40 0.60
CA ILE A 43 5.56 17.61 1.87
C ILE A 43 5.55 16.28 2.63
N ASP A 44 6.01 16.33 3.87
CA ASP A 44 5.89 15.23 4.81
C ASP A 44 4.43 15.13 5.29
N LEU A 45 3.87 13.92 5.18
CA LEU A 45 2.49 13.62 5.52
C LEU A 45 2.42 12.39 6.42
N ASP A 46 1.56 12.45 7.41
CA ASP A 46 1.17 11.24 8.15
C ASP A 46 0.45 10.25 7.23
N ILE A 47 0.76 8.94 7.39
CA ILE A 47 0.20 7.86 6.58
C ILE A 47 -1.34 7.86 6.56
N GLY A 48 -1.98 8.21 7.70
CA GLY A 48 -3.43 8.28 7.82
C GLY A 48 -4.05 9.49 7.12
N LEU A 49 -3.28 10.54 6.85
CA LEU A 49 -3.76 11.82 6.32
C LEU A 49 -3.47 12.02 4.83
N LYS A 50 -2.60 11.23 4.22
CA LYS A 50 -2.13 11.43 2.83
C LYS A 50 -3.27 11.47 1.79
N TYR A 51 -4.26 10.59 1.91
CA TYR A 51 -5.41 10.55 1.01
C TYR A 51 -6.31 11.76 1.18
N ASP A 52 -6.51 12.22 2.40
CA ASP A 52 -7.30 13.42 2.67
C ASP A 52 -6.61 14.67 2.12
N ALA A 53 -5.29 14.78 2.27
CA ALA A 53 -4.51 15.87 1.69
C ALA A 53 -4.61 15.90 0.16
N LEU A 54 -4.58 14.72 -0.51
CA LEU A 54 -4.76 14.62 -1.94
C LEU A 54 -6.17 15.07 -2.37
N LEU A 55 -7.22 14.55 -1.73
CA LEU A 55 -8.61 14.87 -2.08
C LEU A 55 -8.97 16.34 -1.78
N LYS A 56 -8.38 16.92 -0.73
CA LYS A 56 -8.50 18.35 -0.43
C LYS A 56 -7.61 19.24 -1.33
N LYS A 57 -6.81 18.65 -2.22
CA LYS A 57 -5.88 19.34 -3.12
C LYS A 57 -4.78 20.12 -2.40
N GLU A 58 -4.42 19.69 -1.20
CA GLU A 58 -3.27 20.22 -0.46
C GLU A 58 -1.95 19.73 -1.07
N VAL A 59 -2.00 18.54 -1.68
CA VAL A 59 -0.95 17.98 -2.54
C VAL A 59 -1.54 17.49 -3.85
N ASP A 60 -0.73 17.41 -4.89
CA ASP A 60 -1.13 16.98 -6.24
C ASP A 60 -0.87 15.50 -6.50
N ALA A 61 0.09 14.92 -5.80
CA ALA A 61 0.47 13.51 -5.89
C ALA A 61 0.93 12.99 -4.53
N ILE A 62 0.70 11.73 -4.29
CA ILE A 62 1.13 11.03 -3.07
C ILE A 62 1.76 9.68 -3.40
N LEU A 63 2.62 9.19 -2.50
CA LEU A 63 3.05 7.80 -2.50
C LEU A 63 1.94 6.91 -1.93
N VAL A 64 1.67 5.79 -2.61
CA VAL A 64 0.66 4.82 -2.17
C VAL A 64 1.18 3.39 -2.28
N PHE A 65 0.60 2.49 -1.49
CA PHE A 65 0.79 1.05 -1.66
C PHE A 65 -0.35 0.47 -2.50
N THR A 66 -0.07 -0.54 -3.30
CA THR A 66 -1.08 -1.22 -4.15
C THR A 66 -2.18 -1.90 -3.32
N THR A 67 -1.95 -2.07 -2.03
CA THR A 67 -2.88 -2.67 -1.07
C THR A 67 -3.64 -1.65 -0.22
N ASP A 68 -3.39 -0.35 -0.40
CA ASP A 68 -4.11 0.69 0.36
C ASP A 68 -5.63 0.63 0.09
N GLY A 69 -6.44 0.72 1.15
CA GLY A 69 -7.89 0.60 1.04
C GLY A 69 -8.56 1.68 0.19
N ARG A 70 -7.98 2.88 0.18
CA ARG A 70 -8.52 4.04 -0.56
C ARG A 70 -8.01 4.16 -2.00
N ILE A 71 -7.17 3.24 -2.48
CA ILE A 71 -6.61 3.28 -3.84
C ILE A 71 -7.67 3.21 -4.94
N SER A 72 -8.85 2.67 -4.63
CA SER A 72 -9.98 2.52 -5.55
C SER A 72 -10.95 3.71 -5.53
N ASP A 73 -10.63 4.79 -4.83
CA ASP A 73 -11.43 6.01 -4.81
C ASP A 73 -11.56 6.56 -6.24
N PRO A 74 -12.79 6.87 -6.74
CA PRO A 74 -13.02 7.30 -8.12
C PRO A 74 -12.36 8.65 -8.46
N ASP A 75 -12.03 9.47 -7.47
CA ASP A 75 -11.37 10.75 -7.65
C ASP A 75 -9.83 10.63 -7.68
N ILE A 76 -9.30 9.41 -7.53
CA ILE A 76 -7.86 9.12 -7.52
C ILE A 76 -7.46 8.37 -8.78
N VAL A 77 -6.35 8.79 -9.37
CA VAL A 77 -5.73 8.11 -10.51
C VAL A 77 -4.40 7.51 -10.07
N VAL A 78 -4.32 6.19 -10.10
CA VAL A 78 -3.07 5.46 -9.82
C VAL A 78 -2.20 5.47 -11.08
N LEU A 79 -0.99 5.97 -10.96
CA LEU A 79 0.00 5.95 -12.04
C LEU A 79 0.74 4.62 -12.03
N GLN A 80 0.97 4.07 -13.21
CA GLN A 80 1.74 2.84 -13.37
C GLN A 80 3.24 3.13 -13.31
N ASP A 81 3.98 2.26 -12.65
CA ASP A 81 5.44 2.26 -12.67
C ASP A 81 5.95 1.58 -13.95
N GLU A 82 6.00 2.36 -15.05
CA GLU A 82 6.44 1.86 -16.36
C GLU A 82 7.91 1.43 -16.38
N ASN A 83 8.71 1.93 -15.44
CA ASN A 83 10.15 1.65 -15.34
C ASN A 83 10.49 0.51 -14.38
N ASN A 84 9.51 -0.05 -13.68
CA ASN A 84 9.68 -1.01 -12.59
C ASN A 84 10.71 -0.51 -11.54
N TYR A 85 10.60 0.75 -11.17
CA TYR A 85 11.45 1.37 -10.17
C TYR A 85 11.22 0.76 -8.78
N PHE A 86 9.94 0.52 -8.43
CA PHE A 86 9.59 -0.04 -7.13
C PHE A 86 9.76 -1.56 -7.13
N GLU A 87 10.56 -2.04 -6.19
CA GLU A 87 10.68 -3.48 -5.94
C GLU A 87 9.37 -4.05 -5.40
N LYS A 88 9.13 -5.33 -5.67
CA LYS A 88 7.95 -6.02 -5.12
C LYS A 88 8.14 -6.27 -3.63
N TYR A 89 7.20 -5.79 -2.83
CA TYR A 89 7.11 -6.09 -1.41
C TYR A 89 6.19 -7.27 -1.18
N TYR A 90 6.66 -8.23 -0.39
CA TYR A 90 5.84 -9.34 0.06
C TYR A 90 5.59 -9.20 1.56
N ALA A 91 4.32 -9.18 1.96
CA ALA A 91 3.97 -9.30 3.37
C ALA A 91 4.30 -10.70 3.87
N GLY A 92 4.87 -10.79 5.07
CA GLY A 92 5.22 -12.06 5.71
C GLY A 92 4.93 -12.03 7.20
N THR A 93 4.58 -13.18 7.75
CA THR A 93 4.39 -13.34 9.20
C THR A 93 5.73 -13.51 9.87
N VAL A 94 6.07 -12.62 10.80
CA VAL A 94 7.29 -12.73 11.63
C VAL A 94 6.93 -13.40 12.96
N VAL A 95 7.59 -14.51 13.26
CA VAL A 95 7.36 -15.29 14.48
C VAL A 95 8.68 -15.52 15.19
N ARG A 96 8.70 -15.39 16.52
CA ARG A 96 9.89 -15.71 17.32
C ARG A 96 10.18 -17.22 17.24
N GLU A 97 11.46 -17.56 17.13
CA GLU A 97 11.89 -18.95 17.06
C GLU A 97 11.47 -19.77 18.29
N GLU A 98 11.55 -19.17 19.48
CA GLU A 98 11.08 -19.77 20.74
C GLU A 98 9.59 -20.14 20.70
N THR A 99 8.76 -19.32 20.04
CA THR A 99 7.33 -19.61 19.87
C THR A 99 7.13 -20.81 18.96
N LEU A 100 7.89 -20.92 17.88
CA LEU A 100 7.83 -22.08 16.98
C LEU A 100 8.40 -23.34 17.64
N ALA A 101 9.40 -23.22 18.51
CA ALA A 101 9.90 -24.35 19.31
C ALA A 101 8.85 -24.86 20.31
N THR A 102 8.08 -23.95 20.91
CA THR A 102 7.02 -24.30 21.87
C THR A 102 5.76 -24.85 21.15
N TYR A 103 5.44 -24.32 19.99
CA TYR A 103 4.25 -24.68 19.20
C TYR A 103 4.64 -25.02 17.75
N PRO A 104 5.27 -26.18 17.48
CA PRO A 104 5.78 -26.53 16.15
C PRO A 104 4.70 -26.52 15.05
N GLN A 105 3.46 -26.87 15.40
CA GLN A 105 2.33 -26.88 14.48
C GLN A 105 1.93 -25.48 13.97
N LEU A 106 2.35 -24.40 14.64
CA LEU A 106 2.02 -23.04 14.25
C LEU A 106 2.57 -22.71 12.85
N ARG A 107 3.76 -23.24 12.51
CA ARG A 107 4.35 -23.02 11.18
C ARG A 107 3.41 -23.47 10.06
N SER A 108 2.94 -24.72 10.11
CA SER A 108 2.05 -25.26 9.06
C SER A 108 0.73 -24.51 8.96
N VAL A 109 0.19 -24.02 10.07
CA VAL A 109 -1.04 -23.21 10.08
C VAL A 109 -0.80 -21.84 9.40
N LEU A 110 0.30 -21.16 9.71
CA LEU A 110 0.63 -19.87 9.12
C LEU A 110 0.93 -20.01 7.62
N GLU A 111 1.59 -21.09 7.20
CA GLU A 111 1.91 -21.37 5.80
C GLU A 111 0.66 -21.60 4.93
N LEU A 112 -0.51 -21.90 5.50
CA LEU A 112 -1.76 -21.98 4.75
C LEU A 112 -2.15 -20.67 4.07
N LEU A 113 -1.66 -19.53 4.56
CA LEU A 113 -1.89 -18.22 3.97
C LEU A 113 -0.94 -17.87 2.83
N ASN A 114 0.13 -18.65 2.63
CA ASN A 114 1.11 -18.36 1.61
C ASN A 114 0.47 -18.33 0.20
N GLY A 115 0.58 -17.18 -0.47
CA GLY A 115 0.05 -16.98 -1.81
C GLY A 115 -1.48 -16.93 -1.91
N GLN A 116 -2.20 -16.92 -0.78
CA GLN A 116 -3.68 -16.91 -0.77
C GLN A 116 -4.27 -15.52 -0.94
N ILE A 117 -3.49 -14.46 -0.67
CA ILE A 117 -3.96 -13.08 -0.68
C ILE A 117 -3.34 -12.37 -1.87
N THR A 118 -4.18 -11.92 -2.80
CA THR A 118 -3.75 -11.04 -3.90
C THR A 118 -3.75 -9.58 -3.46
N GLU A 119 -3.00 -8.71 -4.14
CA GLU A 119 -3.00 -7.26 -3.89
C GLU A 119 -4.42 -6.69 -3.91
N LYS A 120 -5.22 -7.10 -4.89
CA LYS A 120 -6.61 -6.66 -5.01
C LYS A 120 -7.47 -7.10 -3.80
N GLU A 121 -7.36 -8.36 -3.39
CA GLU A 121 -8.11 -8.85 -2.22
C GLU A 121 -7.69 -8.12 -0.94
N MET A 122 -6.40 -7.82 -0.77
CA MET A 122 -5.93 -7.05 0.36
C MET A 122 -6.47 -5.61 0.33
N ALA A 123 -6.41 -4.93 -0.82
CA ALA A 123 -6.98 -3.60 -0.98
C ALA A 123 -8.50 -3.57 -0.70
N GLU A 124 -9.24 -4.60 -1.13
CA GLU A 124 -10.68 -4.73 -0.83
C GLU A 124 -10.93 -4.90 0.66
N MET A 125 -10.15 -5.75 1.36
CA MET A 125 -10.28 -5.94 2.81
C MET A 125 -9.91 -4.66 3.58
N ASN A 126 -8.83 -3.99 3.20
CA ASN A 126 -8.44 -2.72 3.79
C ASN A 126 -9.51 -1.64 3.57
N ASN A 127 -10.13 -1.59 2.39
CA ASN A 127 -11.24 -0.68 2.12
C ASN A 127 -12.47 -0.96 3.00
N ASP A 128 -12.77 -2.24 3.23
CA ASP A 128 -13.87 -2.65 4.12
C ASP A 128 -13.65 -2.13 5.54
N VAL A 129 -12.42 -2.15 6.04
CA VAL A 129 -12.06 -1.64 7.36
C VAL A 129 -11.99 -0.11 7.37
N GLU A 130 -11.14 0.48 6.51
CA GLU A 130 -10.78 1.90 6.56
C GLU A 130 -11.91 2.82 6.11
N THR A 131 -12.68 2.42 5.10
CA THR A 131 -13.71 3.26 4.48
C THR A 131 -15.11 2.88 4.94
N LYS A 132 -15.41 1.57 5.05
CA LYS A 132 -16.75 1.09 5.42
C LYS A 132 -16.89 0.84 6.92
N GLY A 133 -15.81 0.98 7.70
CA GLY A 133 -15.82 0.85 9.16
C GLY A 133 -16.15 -0.54 9.67
N ARG A 134 -15.90 -1.58 8.87
CA ARG A 134 -16.07 -2.96 9.32
C ARG A 134 -15.00 -3.33 10.34
N ASN A 135 -15.34 -4.26 11.24
CA ASN A 135 -14.36 -4.79 12.18
C ASN A 135 -13.34 -5.68 11.46
N GLU A 136 -12.05 -5.52 11.76
CA GLU A 136 -10.94 -6.23 11.12
C GLU A 136 -11.04 -7.74 11.25
N ALA A 137 -11.45 -8.21 12.45
CA ALA A 137 -11.60 -9.64 12.73
C ALA A 137 -12.73 -10.27 11.89
N ASP A 138 -13.81 -9.51 11.65
CA ASP A 138 -14.93 -9.98 10.82
C ASP A 138 -14.51 -10.04 9.35
N VAL A 139 -13.79 -9.03 8.85
CA VAL A 139 -13.26 -9.01 7.48
C VAL A 139 -12.30 -10.18 7.26
N ALA A 140 -11.36 -10.39 8.20
CA ALA A 140 -10.42 -11.50 8.15
C ALA A 140 -11.14 -12.87 8.20
N ARG A 141 -12.15 -13.01 9.05
CA ARG A 141 -12.96 -14.24 9.15
C ARG A 141 -13.68 -14.54 7.84
N ASP A 142 -14.34 -13.54 7.24
CA ASP A 142 -15.05 -13.70 5.97
C ASP A 142 -14.09 -14.14 4.85
N PHE A 143 -12.89 -13.56 4.82
CA PHE A 143 -11.84 -13.95 3.88
C PHE A 143 -11.41 -15.42 4.10
N LEU A 144 -11.10 -15.81 5.33
CA LEU A 144 -10.68 -17.19 5.65
C LEU A 144 -11.76 -18.21 5.31
N VAL A 145 -13.04 -17.90 5.57
CA VAL A 145 -14.18 -18.74 5.20
C VAL A 145 -14.29 -18.85 3.68
N LYS A 146 -14.20 -17.74 2.96
CA LYS A 146 -14.22 -17.69 1.48
C LYS A 146 -13.11 -18.56 0.86
N LYS A 147 -11.93 -18.58 1.49
CA LYS A 147 -10.78 -19.40 1.05
C LYS A 147 -10.85 -20.85 1.58
N GLN A 148 -11.89 -21.21 2.32
CA GLN A 148 -12.05 -22.54 2.96
C GLN A 148 -10.92 -22.90 3.94
N LEU A 149 -10.30 -21.88 4.54
CA LEU A 149 -9.27 -22.01 5.57
C LEU A 149 -9.86 -22.00 6.99
N LEU A 150 -11.13 -21.61 7.11
CA LEU A 150 -11.87 -21.60 8.37
C LEU A 150 -13.28 -22.16 8.14
N GLU A 151 -13.73 -23.05 9.04
CA GLU A 151 -15.11 -23.54 9.01
C GLU A 151 -16.08 -22.49 9.57
N VAL A 152 -17.27 -22.44 8.99
CA VAL A 152 -18.37 -21.61 9.54
C VAL A 152 -18.87 -22.31 10.80
N THR A 153 -18.42 -21.86 11.95
CA THR A 153 -19.03 -22.27 13.22
C THR A 153 -20.43 -21.65 13.30
N LYS A 154 -21.45 -22.50 13.29
CA LYS A 154 -22.86 -22.10 13.49
C LYS A 154 -23.09 -21.60 14.90
#